data_f345f7d6a42e1d2a68c85498e94bf565
#
_entry.id   f345f7d6a42e1d2a68c85498e94bf565
#
_cell.length_a   1.000
_cell.length_b   1.000
_cell.length_c   1.000
_cell.angle_alpha   90.00
_cell.angle_beta   90.00
_cell.angle_gamma   90.00
#
_symmetry.space_group_name_H-M   'P 1'
#
loop_
_entity.id
_entity.type
_entity.pdbx_description
1 polymer ?
#
loop_
_entity_poly.entity_id
_entity_poly.type
_entity_poly.pdbx_seq_one_letter_code
_entity_poly.pdbx_strand_id
1 'polypeptide(L)'
;YTIAQNALDNGGVRNSALVRASNVAGTIYVEDISDDGNDADGNTVTDTTDTLITPNPSLNLTKTYVNKDNDMDGKISVGDNIVYTFSLLNDGNVTQRFIYITDHITDFNGNVRQLDAFASPNNLNFISATQGSSNGTLISGEIATYTATYTVQNTDTASGGISNTASATSYV
;
A
#
# COMPACT_ATOMS: atom_id res chain seq x y z
N TYR A 1 24.53 -8.48 3.91
CA TYR A 1 23.66 -7.40 3.42
C TYR A 1 22.22 -7.65 3.84
N THR A 2 21.55 -6.63 4.39
CA THR A 2 20.11 -6.69 4.68
C THR A 2 19.35 -6.07 3.52
N ILE A 3 18.40 -6.80 2.96
CA ILE A 3 17.58 -6.32 1.85
C ILE A 3 16.66 -5.20 2.36
N ALA A 4 16.79 -4.01 1.77
CA ALA A 4 15.94 -2.85 2.06
C ALA A 4 14.79 -2.74 1.05
N GLN A 5 13.75 -1.96 1.37
CA GLN A 5 12.56 -1.81 0.51
C GLN A 5 12.90 -1.38 -0.91
N ASN A 6 13.88 -0.48 -1.09
CA ASN A 6 14.30 -0.04 -2.42
C ASN A 6 14.89 -1.17 -3.28
N ALA A 7 15.52 -2.19 -2.67
CA ALA A 7 15.99 -3.35 -3.42
C ALA A 7 14.84 -4.23 -3.90
N LEU A 8 13.79 -4.36 -3.09
CA LEU A 8 12.54 -5.04 -3.46
C LEU A 8 11.85 -4.29 -4.61
N ASP A 9 11.69 -2.98 -4.48
CA ASP A 9 11.03 -2.13 -5.48
C ASP A 9 11.78 -2.10 -6.82
N ASN A 10 13.12 -2.26 -6.80
CA ASN A 10 13.97 -2.30 -7.99
C ASN A 10 14.17 -3.71 -8.56
N GLY A 11 13.55 -4.74 -7.96
CA GLY A 11 13.62 -6.11 -8.44
C GLY A 11 14.91 -6.85 -8.11
N GLY A 12 15.76 -6.31 -7.21
CA GLY A 12 16.96 -6.99 -6.78
C GLY A 12 18.09 -6.09 -6.29
N VAL A 13 19.23 -6.71 -6.08
CA VAL A 13 20.49 -6.04 -5.73
C VAL A 13 21.61 -6.47 -6.65
N ARG A 14 22.50 -5.54 -6.94
CA ARG A 14 23.72 -5.75 -7.70
C ARG A 14 24.92 -5.52 -6.81
N ASN A 15 25.92 -6.43 -6.88
CA ASN A 15 27.12 -6.37 -6.07
C ASN A 15 28.38 -6.64 -6.91
N SER A 16 29.44 -5.92 -6.60
CA SER A 16 30.79 -6.23 -7.08
C SER A 16 31.79 -6.02 -5.95
N ALA A 17 32.92 -6.69 -6.00
CA ALA A 17 34.00 -6.57 -5.05
C ALA A 17 35.30 -6.18 -5.76
N LEU A 18 36.10 -5.33 -5.14
CA LEU A 18 37.43 -4.95 -5.59
C LEU A 18 38.46 -5.49 -4.61
N VAL A 19 39.44 -6.24 -5.11
CA VAL A 19 40.63 -6.62 -4.33
C VAL A 19 41.84 -5.83 -4.81
N ARG A 20 42.67 -5.41 -3.86
CA ARG A 20 43.95 -4.77 -4.12
C ARG A 20 45.05 -5.44 -3.31
N ALA A 21 46.19 -5.68 -3.94
CA ALA A 21 47.40 -6.17 -3.28
C ALA A 21 48.59 -5.34 -3.70
N SER A 22 49.52 -5.07 -2.79
CA SER A 22 50.79 -4.34 -3.07
C SER A 22 51.99 -5.14 -2.57
N ASN A 23 53.16 -4.88 -3.18
CA ASN A 23 54.41 -5.36 -2.61
C ASN A 23 54.71 -4.66 -1.29
N VAL A 24 55.70 -5.17 -0.53
CA VAL A 24 56.07 -4.64 0.80
C VAL A 24 56.50 -3.16 0.77
N ALA A 25 57.04 -2.73 -0.37
CA ALA A 25 57.48 -1.35 -0.55
C ALA A 25 56.35 -0.40 -0.98
N GLY A 26 55.16 -0.90 -1.29
CA GLY A 26 54.00 -0.11 -1.77
C GLY A 26 54.17 0.50 -3.16
N THR A 27 55.18 0.04 -3.92
CA THR A 27 55.55 0.61 -5.21
C THR A 27 54.93 -0.10 -6.42
N ILE A 28 54.44 -1.32 -6.21
CA ILE A 28 53.74 -2.12 -7.22
C ILE A 28 52.44 -2.62 -6.56
N TYR A 29 51.31 -2.41 -7.22
CA TYR A 29 50.04 -2.96 -6.80
C TYR A 29 49.34 -3.62 -7.99
N VAL A 30 48.52 -4.56 -7.68
CA VAL A 30 47.56 -5.23 -8.59
C VAL A 30 46.17 -5.07 -8.01
N GLU A 31 45.20 -4.94 -8.87
CA GLU A 31 43.80 -4.91 -8.51
C GLU A 31 42.99 -5.80 -9.46
N ASP A 32 41.89 -6.32 -8.93
CA ASP A 32 40.96 -7.11 -9.66
C ASP A 32 39.54 -6.86 -9.14
N ILE A 33 38.56 -6.86 -10.04
CA ILE A 33 37.15 -6.70 -9.73
C ILE A 33 36.50 -8.06 -9.91
N SER A 34 35.60 -8.43 -9.01
CA SER A 34 34.90 -9.72 -9.08
C SER A 34 34.14 -9.89 -10.39
N ASP A 35 34.17 -11.12 -10.87
CA ASP A 35 33.32 -11.67 -11.92
C ASP A 35 32.14 -12.44 -11.28
N ASP A 36 30.99 -12.53 -11.93
CA ASP A 36 29.84 -13.31 -11.47
C ASP A 36 29.95 -14.82 -11.75
N GLY A 37 30.96 -15.22 -12.55
CA GLY A 37 31.21 -16.61 -12.95
C GLY A 37 30.34 -17.10 -14.09
N ASN A 38 29.67 -16.20 -14.83
CA ASN A 38 28.79 -16.53 -15.95
C ASN A 38 29.29 -15.94 -17.28
N ASP A 39 30.18 -16.62 -17.96
CA ASP A 39 30.72 -16.16 -19.25
C ASP A 39 29.71 -16.20 -20.42
N ALA A 40 28.52 -16.75 -20.20
CA ALA A 40 27.52 -16.92 -21.26
C ALA A 40 26.80 -15.60 -21.64
N ASP A 41 26.89 -14.55 -20.84
CA ASP A 41 26.36 -13.21 -21.11
C ASP A 41 27.30 -12.34 -21.96
N GLY A 42 28.52 -12.83 -22.24
CA GLY A 42 29.51 -12.17 -23.09
C GLY A 42 30.55 -11.34 -22.33
N ASN A 43 30.49 -11.29 -20.99
CA ASN A 43 31.54 -10.75 -20.13
C ASN A 43 32.31 -11.89 -19.45
N THR A 44 33.63 -11.89 -19.56
CA THR A 44 34.50 -12.96 -19.06
C THR A 44 35.55 -12.47 -18.07
N VAL A 45 35.50 -11.23 -17.64
CA VAL A 45 36.63 -10.61 -16.87
C VAL A 45 36.21 -9.88 -15.64
N THR A 46 35.19 -9.03 -15.71
CA THR A 46 34.73 -8.22 -14.59
C THR A 46 33.24 -7.99 -14.72
N ASP A 47 32.45 -8.51 -13.79
CA ASP A 47 31.03 -8.39 -13.83
C ASP A 47 30.41 -8.27 -12.43
N THR A 48 29.16 -7.80 -12.39
CA THR A 48 28.40 -7.70 -11.15
C THR A 48 27.57 -8.94 -10.91
N THR A 49 27.61 -9.45 -9.69
CA THR A 49 26.66 -10.50 -9.27
C THR A 49 25.29 -9.89 -9.02
N ASP A 50 24.29 -10.30 -9.79
CA ASP A 50 22.91 -9.86 -9.66
C ASP A 50 22.09 -10.86 -8.84
N THR A 51 21.48 -10.38 -7.75
CA THR A 51 20.50 -11.14 -6.98
C THR A 51 19.10 -10.62 -7.30
N LEU A 52 18.37 -11.36 -8.12
CA LEU A 52 17.01 -10.99 -8.53
C LEU A 52 16.00 -11.25 -7.42
N ILE A 53 15.06 -10.32 -7.23
CA ILE A 53 13.94 -10.43 -6.31
C ILE A 53 12.66 -10.21 -7.11
N THR A 54 11.80 -11.22 -7.18
CA THR A 54 10.55 -11.11 -7.93
C THR A 54 9.56 -10.19 -7.22
N PRO A 55 9.11 -9.09 -7.84
CA PRO A 55 8.04 -8.27 -7.31
C PRO A 55 6.74 -9.08 -7.17
N ASN A 56 6.08 -8.94 -6.02
CA ASN A 56 4.79 -9.56 -5.72
C ASN A 56 3.86 -8.50 -5.09
N PRO A 57 3.22 -7.65 -5.91
CA PRO A 57 2.29 -6.65 -5.41
C PRO A 57 1.03 -7.29 -4.88
N SER A 58 0.55 -6.85 -3.71
CA SER A 58 -0.71 -7.31 -3.11
C SER A 58 -1.29 -6.27 -2.16
N LEU A 59 -2.61 -6.16 -2.12
CA LEU A 59 -3.36 -5.31 -1.20
C LEU A 59 -4.48 -6.09 -0.56
N ASN A 60 -4.68 -5.92 0.75
CA ASN A 60 -5.80 -6.46 1.50
C ASN A 60 -6.59 -5.32 2.15
N LEU A 61 -7.85 -5.13 1.73
CA LEU A 61 -8.75 -4.11 2.24
C LEU A 61 -9.79 -4.74 3.16
N THR A 62 -9.87 -4.25 4.41
CA THR A 62 -10.96 -4.55 5.33
C THR A 62 -11.76 -3.29 5.64
N LYS A 63 -13.07 -3.46 5.83
CA LYS A 63 -13.98 -2.36 6.18
C LYS A 63 -14.88 -2.77 7.35
N THR A 64 -14.98 -1.87 8.34
CA THR A 64 -15.87 -1.98 9.49
C THR A 64 -16.72 -0.72 9.60
N TYR A 65 -17.75 -0.74 10.44
CA TYR A 65 -18.52 0.47 10.74
C TYR A 65 -18.91 0.53 12.23
N VAL A 66 -19.19 1.75 12.65
CA VAL A 66 -19.87 2.03 13.93
C VAL A 66 -21.02 2.98 13.68
N ASN A 67 -22.13 2.79 14.39
CA ASN A 67 -23.22 3.75 14.44
C ASN A 67 -22.93 4.82 15.50
N LYS A 68 -23.07 6.08 15.12
CA LYS A 68 -23.16 7.19 16.05
C LYS A 68 -24.63 7.59 16.15
N ASP A 69 -25.27 7.13 17.20
CA ASP A 69 -26.64 7.45 17.57
C ASP A 69 -26.68 8.92 18.05
N ASN A 70 -27.15 9.79 17.18
CA ASN A 70 -27.13 11.24 17.41
C ASN A 70 -28.30 11.71 18.27
N ASP A 71 -29.43 10.96 18.27
CA ASP A 71 -30.63 11.28 19.05
C ASP A 71 -30.75 10.45 20.33
N MET A 72 -29.82 9.50 20.56
CA MET A 72 -29.72 8.67 21.78
C MET A 72 -30.95 7.78 22.01
N ASP A 73 -31.61 7.32 20.94
CA ASP A 73 -32.77 6.42 21.01
C ASP A 73 -32.39 4.93 21.07
N GLY A 74 -31.10 4.60 20.91
CA GLY A 74 -30.54 3.25 20.95
C GLY A 74 -30.74 2.46 19.66
N LYS A 75 -31.16 3.10 18.58
CA LYS A 75 -31.40 2.51 17.25
C LYS A 75 -30.63 3.24 16.17
N ILE A 76 -30.55 2.65 15.00
CA ILE A 76 -30.12 3.37 13.79
C ILE A 76 -31.34 4.03 13.17
N SER A 77 -31.37 5.36 13.19
CA SER A 77 -32.50 6.18 12.75
C SER A 77 -32.06 7.29 11.80
N VAL A 78 -33.01 8.02 11.25
CA VAL A 78 -32.74 9.15 10.35
C VAL A 78 -31.99 10.26 11.09
N GLY A 79 -30.88 10.70 10.52
CA GLY A 79 -29.99 11.70 11.10
C GLY A 79 -28.81 11.13 11.88
N ASP A 80 -28.79 9.82 12.13
CA ASP A 80 -27.62 9.15 12.70
C ASP A 80 -26.47 9.05 11.70
N ASN A 81 -25.26 8.92 12.21
CA ASN A 81 -24.09 8.78 11.40
C ASN A 81 -23.54 7.35 11.44
N ILE A 82 -23.39 6.75 10.29
CA ILE A 82 -22.60 5.53 10.10
C ILE A 82 -21.18 5.94 9.75
N VAL A 83 -20.24 5.64 10.65
CA VAL A 83 -18.82 5.92 10.43
C VAL A 83 -18.12 4.64 9.98
N TYR A 84 -17.68 4.61 8.74
CA TYR A 84 -16.89 3.52 8.17
C TYR A 84 -15.41 3.73 8.47
N THR A 85 -14.73 2.63 8.79
CA THR A 85 -13.26 2.57 8.91
C THR A 85 -12.75 1.57 7.90
N PHE A 86 -11.79 2.01 7.08
CA PHE A 86 -11.11 1.19 6.08
C PHE A 86 -9.68 0.96 6.57
N SER A 87 -9.25 -0.29 6.59
CA SER A 87 -7.88 -0.70 6.89
C SER A 87 -7.31 -1.38 5.65
N LEU A 88 -6.30 -0.77 5.05
CA LEU A 88 -5.65 -1.24 3.84
C LEU A 88 -4.23 -1.68 4.16
N LEU A 89 -3.96 -2.97 4.06
CA LEU A 89 -2.65 -3.58 4.23
C LEU A 89 -1.98 -3.78 2.87
N ASN A 90 -0.73 -3.35 2.74
CA ASN A 90 0.16 -3.84 1.68
C ASN A 90 0.77 -5.16 2.15
N ASP A 91 0.19 -6.29 1.77
CA ASP A 91 0.68 -7.64 2.08
C ASP A 91 1.61 -8.21 0.98
N GLY A 92 1.93 -7.38 -0.02
CA GLY A 92 2.98 -7.64 -1.01
C GLY A 92 4.39 -7.29 -0.52
N ASN A 93 5.39 -7.52 -1.38
CA ASN A 93 6.79 -7.22 -1.07
C ASN A 93 7.31 -5.91 -1.70
N VAL A 94 6.52 -5.22 -2.50
CA VAL A 94 6.88 -3.96 -3.18
C VAL A 94 6.02 -2.80 -2.70
N THR A 95 6.55 -1.57 -2.81
CA THR A 95 5.82 -0.35 -2.47
C THR A 95 4.64 -0.15 -3.41
N GLN A 96 3.45 0.00 -2.85
CA GLN A 96 2.24 0.36 -3.58
C GLN A 96 2.12 1.88 -3.67
N ARG A 97 1.80 2.39 -4.86
CA ARG A 97 1.67 3.83 -5.15
C ARG A 97 0.35 4.13 -5.82
N PHE A 98 -0.03 5.41 -5.81
CA PHE A 98 -1.29 5.87 -6.42
C PHE A 98 -2.49 5.04 -5.94
N ILE A 99 -2.48 4.71 -4.65
CA ILE A 99 -3.56 3.94 -4.03
C ILE A 99 -4.85 4.75 -4.11
N TYR A 100 -5.88 4.11 -4.62
CA TYR A 100 -7.22 4.67 -4.69
C TYR A 100 -8.23 3.66 -4.14
N ILE A 101 -9.06 4.12 -3.18
CA ILE A 101 -10.16 3.33 -2.61
C ILE A 101 -11.46 3.87 -3.19
N THR A 102 -12.25 2.98 -3.80
CA THR A 102 -13.61 3.27 -4.24
C THR A 102 -14.58 2.69 -3.23
N ASP A 103 -15.53 3.49 -2.76
CA ASP A 103 -16.60 3.06 -1.87
C ASP A 103 -17.96 3.24 -2.54
N HIS A 104 -18.86 2.27 -2.41
CA HIS A 104 -20.16 2.24 -3.06
C HIS A 104 -21.24 1.87 -2.08
N ILE A 105 -22.12 2.83 -1.75
CA ILE A 105 -23.25 2.66 -0.88
C ILE A 105 -24.54 2.63 -1.70
N THR A 106 -25.44 1.70 -1.39
CA THR A 106 -26.80 1.67 -1.94
C THR A 106 -27.79 1.45 -0.81
N ASP A 107 -29.05 1.89 -0.98
CA ASP A 107 -30.15 1.40 -0.19
C ASP A 107 -30.53 -0.04 -0.62
N PHE A 108 -31.42 -0.71 0.12
CA PHE A 108 -31.85 -2.07 -0.21
C PHE A 108 -32.75 -2.16 -1.46
N ASN A 109 -33.16 -1.02 -2.02
CA ASN A 109 -33.83 -0.94 -3.33
C ASN A 109 -32.84 -0.73 -4.49
N GLY A 110 -31.52 -0.67 -4.19
CA GLY A 110 -30.45 -0.50 -5.18
C GLY A 110 -30.18 0.97 -5.58
N ASN A 111 -30.80 1.94 -4.92
CA ASN A 111 -30.51 3.35 -5.20
C ASN A 111 -29.18 3.75 -4.59
N VAL A 112 -28.30 4.37 -5.40
CA VAL A 112 -26.98 4.83 -4.99
C VAL A 112 -27.10 5.93 -3.94
N ARG A 113 -26.26 5.84 -2.90
CA ARG A 113 -26.07 6.83 -1.84
C ARG A 113 -24.67 7.40 -1.92
N GLN A 114 -24.51 8.61 -1.41
CA GLN A 114 -23.22 9.29 -1.38
C GLN A 114 -22.75 9.43 0.06
N LEU A 115 -21.45 9.15 0.31
CA LEU A 115 -20.79 9.50 1.54
C LEU A 115 -20.91 11.02 1.80
N ASP A 116 -20.92 11.40 3.05
CA ASP A 116 -20.88 12.83 3.43
C ASP A 116 -19.61 13.45 2.85
N ALA A 117 -19.73 14.70 2.38
CA ALA A 117 -18.65 15.37 1.68
C ALA A 117 -17.41 15.52 2.58
N PHE A 118 -16.29 15.02 2.11
CA PHE A 118 -14.96 15.25 2.68
C PHE A 118 -14.06 15.87 1.59
N ALA A 119 -13.08 16.68 2.00
CA ALA A 119 -12.16 17.38 1.08
C ALA A 119 -11.12 16.42 0.42
N SER A 120 -11.58 15.30 -0.10
CA SER A 120 -10.80 14.26 -0.75
C SER A 120 -11.55 13.78 -2.00
N PRO A 121 -10.87 13.35 -3.07
CA PRO A 121 -11.51 12.96 -4.33
C PRO A 121 -12.57 11.86 -4.23
N ASN A 122 -12.52 11.06 -3.16
CA ASN A 122 -13.42 9.90 -2.93
C ASN A 122 -14.20 10.01 -1.62
N ASN A 123 -14.23 11.19 -0.99
CA ASN A 123 -14.86 11.43 0.32
C ASN A 123 -14.31 10.56 1.48
N LEU A 124 -13.09 10.03 1.32
CA LEU A 124 -12.40 9.26 2.36
C LEU A 124 -11.34 10.13 3.05
N ASN A 125 -11.35 10.14 4.37
CA ASN A 125 -10.35 10.81 5.18
C ASN A 125 -9.20 9.87 5.51
N PHE A 126 -8.00 10.14 5.01
CA PHE A 126 -6.78 9.46 5.43
C PHE A 126 -6.42 9.85 6.85
N ILE A 127 -6.28 8.87 7.74
CA ILE A 127 -5.96 9.08 9.16
C ILE A 127 -4.46 8.90 9.39
N SER A 128 -3.91 7.76 9.00
CA SER A 128 -2.51 7.40 9.25
C SER A 128 -2.07 6.20 8.43
N ALA A 129 -0.75 6.01 8.36
CA ALA A 129 -0.12 4.77 7.95
C ALA A 129 0.87 4.33 9.05
N THR A 130 0.96 3.03 9.32
CA THR A 130 1.67 2.47 10.50
C THR A 130 3.18 2.68 10.47
N GLN A 131 3.75 2.88 9.29
CA GLN A 131 5.19 3.15 9.10
C GLN A 131 5.46 4.56 8.57
N GLY A 132 4.42 5.42 8.53
CA GLY A 132 4.54 6.84 8.25
C GLY A 132 4.46 7.21 6.77
N SER A 133 4.04 6.31 5.89
CA SER A 133 3.80 6.67 4.49
C SER A 133 2.70 7.71 4.36
N SER A 134 2.80 8.54 3.35
CA SER A 134 1.77 9.53 3.00
C SER A 134 0.58 8.87 2.34
N ASN A 135 -0.56 9.59 2.33
CA ASN A 135 -1.75 9.15 1.61
C ASN A 135 -1.43 8.73 0.16
N GLY A 136 -1.93 7.57 -0.25
CA GLY A 136 -1.72 7.03 -1.59
C GLY A 136 -0.44 6.21 -1.77
N THR A 137 0.34 5.99 -0.71
CA THR A 137 1.55 5.14 -0.75
C THR A 137 1.56 4.20 0.45
N LEU A 138 1.98 2.94 0.25
CA LEU A 138 2.22 1.98 1.32
C LEU A 138 3.45 1.14 0.99
N ILE A 139 4.42 1.11 1.90
CA ILE A 139 5.54 0.16 1.83
C ILE A 139 5.09 -1.22 2.29
N SER A 140 5.90 -2.25 2.02
CA SER A 140 5.57 -3.65 2.39
C SER A 140 5.28 -3.80 3.89
N GLY A 141 4.21 -4.52 4.22
CA GLY A 141 3.76 -4.77 5.59
C GLY A 141 3.11 -3.57 6.28
N GLU A 142 2.89 -2.46 5.59
CA GLU A 142 2.28 -1.25 6.17
C GLU A 142 0.77 -1.27 6.04
N ILE A 143 0.09 -0.69 7.06
CA ILE A 143 -1.37 -0.55 7.08
C ILE A 143 -1.72 0.94 7.06
N ALA A 144 -2.54 1.36 6.09
CA ALA A 144 -3.19 2.66 6.10
C ALA A 144 -4.61 2.57 6.66
N THR A 145 -5.01 3.59 7.42
CA THR A 145 -6.36 3.73 7.96
C THR A 145 -7.04 4.94 7.33
N TYR A 146 -8.27 4.72 6.84
CA TYR A 146 -9.15 5.77 6.34
C TYR A 146 -10.50 5.71 7.05
N THR A 147 -11.21 6.84 7.08
CA THR A 147 -12.59 6.91 7.56
C THR A 147 -13.49 7.63 6.57
N ALA A 148 -14.77 7.30 6.62
CA ALA A 148 -15.83 8.03 5.92
C ALA A 148 -17.11 8.03 6.75
N THR A 149 -17.96 9.03 6.56
CA THR A 149 -19.24 9.14 7.26
C THR A 149 -20.38 9.11 6.25
N TYR A 150 -21.47 8.50 6.64
CA TYR A 150 -22.74 8.53 5.96
C TYR A 150 -23.85 8.88 6.94
N THR A 151 -24.62 9.91 6.64
CA THR A 151 -25.80 10.30 7.45
C THR A 151 -27.04 9.56 6.93
N VAL A 152 -27.68 8.78 7.80
CA VAL A 152 -28.88 7.99 7.49
C VAL A 152 -30.04 8.88 7.06
N GLN A 153 -30.69 8.54 5.94
CA GLN A 153 -31.78 9.30 5.34
C GLN A 153 -33.12 8.59 5.48
N ASN A 154 -34.24 9.33 5.34
CA ASN A 154 -35.60 8.76 5.35
C ASN A 154 -35.78 7.64 4.32
N THR A 155 -35.15 7.76 3.17
CA THR A 155 -35.23 6.76 2.08
C THR A 155 -34.54 5.43 2.45
N ASP A 156 -33.54 5.48 3.34
CA ASP A 156 -32.81 4.27 3.78
C ASP A 156 -33.67 3.46 4.76
N THR A 157 -34.34 4.15 5.71
CA THR A 157 -35.28 3.50 6.62
C THR A 157 -36.48 2.94 5.87
N ALA A 158 -36.99 3.65 4.86
CA ALA A 158 -38.09 3.18 4.02
C ALA A 158 -37.71 1.97 3.14
N SER A 159 -36.45 1.83 2.74
CA SER A 159 -35.95 0.67 1.99
C SER A 159 -35.56 -0.52 2.88
N GLY A 160 -35.51 -0.32 4.20
CA GLY A 160 -35.10 -1.33 5.18
C GLY A 160 -33.62 -1.37 5.50
N GLY A 161 -32.81 -0.47 4.94
CA GLY A 161 -31.39 -0.35 5.24
C GLY A 161 -30.49 0.06 4.07
N ILE A 162 -29.18 -0.01 4.31
CA ILE A 162 -28.14 0.29 3.33
C ILE A 162 -27.14 -0.87 3.23
N SER A 163 -26.53 -1.00 2.06
CA SER A 163 -25.39 -1.87 1.78
C SER A 163 -24.21 -1.04 1.34
N ASN A 164 -23.03 -1.39 1.78
CA ASN A 164 -21.81 -0.69 1.43
C ASN A 164 -20.67 -1.64 1.06
N THR A 165 -20.10 -1.48 -0.12
CA THR A 165 -18.96 -2.25 -0.64
C THR A 165 -17.81 -1.31 -0.96
N ALA A 166 -16.56 -1.81 -0.84
CA ALA A 166 -15.37 -1.05 -1.20
C ALA A 166 -14.36 -1.90 -1.95
N SER A 167 -13.54 -1.25 -2.78
CA SER A 167 -12.39 -1.85 -3.45
C SER A 167 -11.19 -0.90 -3.39
N ALA A 168 -9.98 -1.45 -3.48
CA ALA A 168 -8.75 -0.68 -3.55
C ALA A 168 -7.96 -1.06 -4.81
N THR A 169 -7.32 -0.08 -5.43
CA THR A 169 -6.39 -0.25 -6.55
C THR A 169 -5.10 0.51 -6.29
N SER A 170 -4.00 0.07 -6.91
CA SER A 170 -2.68 0.72 -6.83
C SER A 170 -1.84 0.42 -8.05
N TYR A 171 -0.68 1.05 -8.11
CA TYR A 171 0.41 0.76 -9.05
C TYR A 171 1.70 0.46 -8.27
N VAL A 172 2.60 -0.27 -8.88
CA VAL A 172 3.96 -0.55 -8.38
C VAL A 172 5.00 0.04 -9.30
#